data_18efd0f2df2fafdbc7bb44aec3738457
#
_entry.id   18efd0f2df2fafdbc7bb44aec3738457
#
_cell.length_a   1.000
_cell.length_b   1.000
_cell.length_c   1.000
_cell.angle_alpha   90.00
_cell.angle_beta   90.00
_cell.angle_gamma   90.00
#
_symmetry.space_group_name_H-M   'P 1'
#
loop_
_entity.id
_entity.type
_entity.pdbx_description
1 polymer ?
#
loop_
_entity_poly.entity_id
_entity_poly.type
_entity_poly.pdbx_seq_one_letter_code
_entity_poly.pdbx_strand_id
1 'polypeptide(L)'
;HPTNYIQLMEKCARQAHSVLRMRGAKEPKLENMGSTIVAVALDELKLYLLNVGDSRAYIMRGNDIKQISQDQSWVAEQMRAGILTEQEARTHPNRNRLNMAITAKRPEIIPYSSEEKLGINDIIVLCSDGLWGVIPETLIWAAASELPPQVAARKLITLANNSQGPDNISVIIARHSTPIKKTDSDHAKDTIS
;
A
#
# COMPACT_ATOMS: atom_id res chain seq x y z
N HIS A 1 -12.87 -24.66 3.58
CA HIS A 1 -11.44 -24.48 3.89
C HIS A 1 -11.20 -22.98 4.10
N PRO A 2 -10.48 -22.56 5.15
CA PRO A 2 -10.13 -21.16 5.31
C PRO A 2 -9.32 -20.69 4.09
N THR A 3 -9.69 -19.54 3.54
CA THR A 3 -9.00 -18.98 2.37
C THR A 3 -7.59 -18.58 2.77
N ASN A 4 -6.58 -19.14 2.10
CA ASN A 4 -5.21 -18.66 2.28
C ASN A 4 -5.00 -17.39 1.44
N TYR A 5 -5.29 -16.23 2.05
CA TYR A 5 -5.23 -14.92 1.38
C TYR A 5 -3.83 -14.61 0.84
N ILE A 6 -2.77 -14.93 1.57
CA ILE A 6 -1.39 -14.70 1.12
C ILE A 6 -1.13 -15.48 -0.16
N GLN A 7 -1.39 -16.78 -0.18
CA GLN A 7 -1.17 -17.61 -1.38
C GLN A 7 -2.00 -17.12 -2.57
N LEU A 8 -3.25 -16.69 -2.33
CA LEU A 8 -4.09 -16.15 -3.38
C LEU A 8 -3.52 -14.85 -3.95
N MET A 9 -3.14 -13.89 -3.11
CA MET A 9 -2.56 -12.62 -3.54
C MET A 9 -1.23 -12.82 -4.28
N GLU A 10 -0.35 -13.69 -3.78
CA GLU A 10 0.90 -14.03 -4.46
C GLU A 10 0.68 -14.65 -5.83
N LYS A 11 -0.28 -15.57 -5.94
CA LYS A 11 -0.66 -16.16 -7.22
C LYS A 11 -1.15 -15.08 -8.20
N CYS A 12 -2.01 -14.16 -7.76
CA CYS A 12 -2.50 -13.05 -8.58
C CYS A 12 -1.36 -12.12 -9.03
N ALA A 13 -0.43 -11.77 -8.13
CA ALA A 13 0.73 -10.94 -8.46
C ALA A 13 1.64 -11.61 -9.49
N ARG A 14 1.93 -12.92 -9.36
CA ARG A 14 2.71 -13.68 -10.33
C ARG A 14 2.00 -13.80 -11.69
N GLN A 15 0.68 -13.94 -11.70
CA GLN A 15 -0.11 -13.94 -12.93
C GLN A 15 -0.05 -12.57 -13.63
N ALA A 16 -0.24 -11.46 -12.89
CA ALA A 16 -0.10 -10.10 -13.42
C ALA A 16 1.30 -9.89 -14.02
N HIS A 17 2.36 -10.30 -13.32
CA HIS A 17 3.73 -10.24 -13.81
C HIS A 17 3.92 -11.04 -15.10
N SER A 18 3.39 -12.26 -15.17
CA SER A 18 3.44 -13.10 -16.36
C SER A 18 2.76 -12.45 -17.58
N VAL A 19 1.61 -11.80 -17.36
CA VAL A 19 0.89 -11.06 -18.42
C VAL A 19 1.74 -9.89 -18.94
N LEU A 20 2.37 -9.11 -18.03
CA LEU A 20 3.25 -8.01 -18.43
C LEU A 20 4.43 -8.52 -19.27
N ARG A 21 5.05 -9.62 -18.85
CA ARG A 21 6.15 -10.24 -19.59
C ARG A 21 5.74 -10.68 -21.01
N MET A 22 4.59 -11.34 -21.11
CA MET A 22 4.08 -11.77 -22.42
C MET A 22 3.78 -10.57 -23.35
N ARG A 23 3.23 -9.49 -22.80
CA ARG A 23 2.98 -8.27 -23.59
C ARG A 23 4.27 -7.58 -24.00
N GLY A 24 5.21 -7.37 -23.08
CA GLY A 24 6.50 -6.76 -23.39
C GLY A 24 7.31 -7.54 -24.42
N ALA A 25 7.21 -8.88 -24.42
CA ALA A 25 7.86 -9.72 -25.45
C ALA A 25 7.23 -9.58 -26.83
N LYS A 26 5.92 -9.27 -26.93
CA LYS A 26 5.21 -9.13 -28.21
C LYS A 26 5.26 -7.70 -28.76
N GLU A 27 5.32 -6.71 -27.90
CA GLU A 27 5.23 -5.29 -28.25
C GLU A 27 6.45 -4.53 -27.72
N PRO A 28 7.44 -4.19 -28.60
CA PRO A 28 8.68 -3.50 -28.16
C PRO A 28 8.43 -2.21 -27.38
N LYS A 29 7.34 -1.50 -27.67
CA LYS A 29 6.95 -0.29 -26.93
C LYS A 29 6.66 -0.54 -25.45
N LEU A 30 6.31 -1.76 -25.08
CA LEU A 30 5.94 -2.18 -23.73
C LEU A 30 7.08 -2.90 -22.99
N GLU A 31 8.26 -3.03 -23.59
CA GLU A 31 9.38 -3.76 -22.98
C GLU A 31 9.82 -3.19 -21.62
N ASN A 32 9.65 -1.88 -21.43
CA ASN A 32 9.99 -1.18 -20.18
C ASN A 32 8.80 -1.02 -19.23
N MET A 33 7.64 -1.60 -19.56
CA MET A 33 6.45 -1.51 -18.74
C MET A 33 6.67 -2.21 -17.40
N GLY A 34 6.26 -1.54 -16.33
CA GLY A 34 6.33 -2.07 -14.98
C GLY A 34 5.46 -1.27 -14.00
N SER A 35 5.23 -1.86 -12.84
CA SER A 35 4.50 -1.23 -11.73
C SER A 35 4.91 -1.86 -10.41
N THR A 36 4.63 -1.19 -9.31
CA THR A 36 4.62 -1.75 -7.97
C THR A 36 3.24 -2.31 -7.62
N ILE A 37 3.16 -3.13 -6.59
CA ILE A 37 1.90 -3.58 -6.00
C ILE A 37 2.05 -3.47 -4.49
N VAL A 38 1.09 -2.83 -3.83
CA VAL A 38 0.81 -2.98 -2.42
C VAL A 38 -0.67 -3.29 -2.26
N ALA A 39 -0.98 -4.41 -1.61
CA ALA A 39 -2.34 -4.88 -1.46
C ALA A 39 -2.57 -5.45 -0.07
N VAL A 40 -3.79 -5.27 0.45
CA VAL A 40 -4.22 -5.87 1.70
C VAL A 40 -5.54 -6.61 1.50
N ALA A 41 -5.67 -7.77 2.14
CA ALA A 41 -6.94 -8.44 2.35
C ALA A 41 -7.26 -8.39 3.85
N LEU A 42 -8.52 -8.13 4.17
CA LEU A 42 -9.00 -8.04 5.55
C LEU A 42 -9.96 -9.19 5.81
N ASP A 43 -9.76 -9.90 6.90
CA ASP A 43 -10.63 -10.98 7.35
C ASP A 43 -10.78 -10.89 8.87
N GLU A 44 -11.95 -10.44 9.31
CA GLU A 44 -12.26 -10.15 10.71
C GLU A 44 -11.18 -9.26 11.37
N LEU A 45 -10.36 -9.85 12.25
CA LEU A 45 -9.30 -9.17 13.02
C LEU A 45 -7.91 -9.43 12.44
N LYS A 46 -7.81 -9.80 11.17
CA LYS A 46 -6.55 -10.07 10.48
C LYS A 46 -6.43 -9.24 9.23
N LEU A 47 -5.22 -8.80 8.99
CA LEU A 47 -4.80 -8.15 7.76
C LEU A 47 -3.71 -8.99 7.12
N TYR A 48 -3.89 -9.31 5.87
CA TYR A 48 -2.91 -9.99 5.02
C TYR A 48 -2.35 -8.99 4.03
N LEU A 49 -1.04 -8.84 4.01
CA LEU A 49 -0.32 -7.91 3.15
C LEU A 49 0.41 -8.66 2.05
N LEU A 50 0.40 -8.07 0.86
CA LEU A 50 1.34 -8.38 -0.23
C LEU A 50 1.95 -7.08 -0.74
N ASN A 51 3.26 -7.10 -0.96
CA ASN A 51 4.01 -5.97 -1.51
C ASN A 51 5.03 -6.45 -2.55
N VAL A 52 5.08 -5.74 -3.70
CA VAL A 52 6.09 -5.87 -4.75
C VAL A 52 6.51 -4.45 -5.14
N GLY A 53 7.71 -4.04 -4.76
CA GLY A 53 8.23 -2.70 -4.98
C GLY A 53 8.38 -1.89 -3.71
N ASP A 54 8.21 -0.58 -3.80
CA ASP A 54 8.41 0.41 -2.73
C ASP A 54 7.15 1.22 -2.38
N SER A 55 6.01 0.86 -2.93
CA SER A 55 4.73 1.34 -2.39
C SER A 55 4.53 0.79 -0.99
N ARG A 56 4.02 1.61 -0.09
CA ARG A 56 3.99 1.29 1.34
C ARG A 56 2.60 1.02 1.88
N ALA A 57 2.54 0.18 2.89
CA ALA A 57 1.39 -0.04 3.74
C ALA A 57 1.74 0.28 5.19
N TYR A 58 0.85 1.00 5.86
CA TYR A 58 0.97 1.35 7.28
C TYR A 58 -0.26 0.88 8.04
N ILE A 59 -0.06 0.46 9.30
CA ILE A 59 -1.11 0.37 10.32
C ILE A 59 -0.86 1.47 11.34
N MET A 60 -1.93 2.18 11.68
CA MET A 60 -1.93 3.19 12.73
C MET A 60 -2.85 2.72 13.86
N ARG A 61 -2.31 2.71 15.07
CA ARG A 61 -3.00 2.28 16.29
C ARG A 61 -2.73 3.27 17.41
N GLY A 62 -3.78 3.93 17.89
CA GLY A 62 -3.61 5.02 18.86
C GLY A 62 -2.72 6.11 18.27
N ASN A 63 -1.59 6.38 18.93
CA ASN A 63 -0.62 7.40 18.50
C ASN A 63 0.54 6.83 17.67
N ASP A 64 0.53 5.52 17.40
CA ASP A 64 1.62 4.85 16.69
C ASP A 64 1.29 4.67 15.21
N ILE A 65 2.30 4.86 14.37
CA ILE A 65 2.30 4.49 12.95
C ILE A 65 3.40 3.45 12.72
N LYS A 66 3.03 2.33 12.11
CA LYS A 66 3.96 1.24 11.78
C LYS A 66 3.87 0.94 10.31
N GLN A 67 4.98 1.06 9.58
CA GLN A 67 5.09 0.49 8.24
C GLN A 67 5.08 -1.04 8.35
N ILE A 68 4.17 -1.69 7.63
CA ILE A 68 4.03 -3.16 7.59
C ILE A 68 4.50 -3.76 6.27
N SER A 69 4.67 -2.94 5.23
CA SER A 69 5.31 -3.33 3.97
C SER A 69 6.84 -3.26 4.09
N GLN A 70 7.52 -3.95 3.19
CA GLN A 70 8.97 -3.89 3.10
C GLN A 70 9.38 -3.33 1.74
N ASP A 71 10.00 -2.14 1.75
CA ASP A 71 10.49 -1.53 0.52
C ASP A 71 11.53 -2.41 -0.17
N GLN A 72 11.30 -2.69 -1.44
CA GLN A 72 12.17 -3.50 -2.28
C GLN A 72 12.93 -2.60 -3.27
N SER A 73 13.61 -1.57 -2.73
CA SER A 73 14.51 -0.67 -3.46
C SER A 73 15.97 -0.91 -3.06
N TRP A 74 16.89 -0.42 -3.90
CA TRP A 74 18.33 -0.54 -3.63
C TRP A 74 18.70 0.15 -2.32
N VAL A 75 18.23 1.38 -2.09
CA VAL A 75 18.54 2.12 -0.85
C VAL A 75 17.96 1.43 0.38
N ALA A 76 16.77 0.87 0.31
CA ALA A 76 16.17 0.13 1.41
C ALA A 76 16.96 -1.13 1.77
N GLU A 77 17.56 -1.79 0.79
CA GLU A 77 18.45 -2.94 1.02
C GLU A 77 19.74 -2.49 1.71
N GLN A 78 20.35 -1.38 1.25
CA GLN A 78 21.56 -0.84 1.88
C GLN A 78 21.30 -0.37 3.33
N MET A 79 20.14 0.21 3.60
CA MET A 79 19.73 0.57 4.97
C MET A 79 19.58 -0.67 5.86
N ARG A 80 18.94 -1.73 5.37
CA ARG A 80 18.82 -2.99 6.13
C ARG A 80 20.16 -3.67 6.37
N ALA A 81 21.11 -3.50 5.47
CA ALA A 81 22.50 -3.98 5.64
C ALA A 81 23.34 -3.08 6.56
N GLY A 82 22.81 -1.95 7.05
CA GLY A 82 23.54 -1.00 7.88
C GLY A 82 24.60 -0.18 7.13
N ILE A 83 24.53 -0.16 5.79
CA ILE A 83 25.50 0.54 4.93
C ILE A 83 25.11 2.01 4.75
N LEU A 84 23.81 2.30 4.67
CA LEU A 84 23.27 3.66 4.57
C LEU A 84 22.38 3.98 5.76
N THR A 85 22.46 5.20 6.23
CA THR A 85 21.47 5.81 7.13
C THR A 85 20.24 6.23 6.33
N GLU A 86 19.13 6.47 7.01
CA GLU A 86 17.92 6.98 6.37
C GLU A 86 18.15 8.33 5.67
N GLN A 87 18.95 9.21 6.28
CA GLN A 87 19.26 10.52 5.72
C GLN A 87 20.06 10.40 4.41
N GLU A 88 21.06 9.52 4.37
CA GLU A 88 21.83 9.25 3.16
C GLU A 88 20.96 8.61 2.06
N ALA A 89 20.10 7.67 2.42
CA ALA A 89 19.19 7.01 1.49
C ALA A 89 18.25 7.99 0.79
N ARG A 90 17.73 9.01 1.50
CA ARG A 90 16.81 10.03 0.95
C ARG A 90 17.43 10.87 -0.16
N THR A 91 18.74 11.11 -0.12
CA THR A 91 19.48 11.94 -1.11
C THR A 91 20.31 11.12 -2.08
N HIS A 92 20.33 9.80 -1.93
CA HIS A 92 21.19 8.92 -2.73
C HIS A 92 20.78 8.93 -4.22
N PRO A 93 21.75 8.94 -5.18
CA PRO A 93 21.47 8.89 -6.61
C PRO A 93 20.59 7.70 -7.04
N ASN A 94 20.73 6.55 -6.35
CA ASN A 94 19.96 5.34 -6.60
C ASN A 94 18.67 5.23 -5.77
N ARG A 95 18.16 6.32 -5.15
CA ARG A 95 16.98 6.26 -4.28
C ARG A 95 15.73 5.72 -4.96
N ASN A 96 15.57 5.98 -6.27
CA ASN A 96 14.43 5.51 -7.07
C ASN A 96 14.69 4.15 -7.76
N ARG A 97 15.83 3.50 -7.47
CA ARG A 97 16.16 2.21 -8.10
C ARG A 97 15.45 1.06 -7.38
N LEU A 98 14.47 0.46 -8.04
CA LEU A 98 13.76 -0.70 -7.54
C LEU A 98 14.57 -1.99 -7.74
N ASN A 99 14.66 -2.79 -6.68
CA ASN A 99 15.19 -4.16 -6.73
C ASN A 99 14.09 -5.17 -7.09
N MET A 100 12.81 -4.80 -6.91
CA MET A 100 11.66 -5.64 -7.25
C MET A 100 10.52 -4.79 -7.80
N ALA A 101 9.89 -5.25 -8.88
CA ALA A 101 8.68 -4.69 -9.47
C ALA A 101 8.03 -5.74 -10.36
N ILE A 102 6.73 -5.65 -10.63
CA ILE A 102 6.12 -6.36 -11.74
C ILE A 102 6.53 -5.66 -13.03
N THR A 103 7.24 -6.36 -13.92
CA THR A 103 7.82 -5.73 -15.12
C THR A 103 8.02 -6.75 -16.23
N ALA A 104 8.02 -6.27 -17.48
CA ALA A 104 8.28 -7.11 -18.65
C ALA A 104 9.70 -7.70 -18.66
N LYS A 105 10.69 -7.01 -18.09
CA LYS A 105 12.12 -7.39 -18.16
C LYS A 105 12.56 -8.44 -17.16
N ARG A 106 11.86 -8.61 -16.04
CA ARG A 106 12.27 -9.55 -14.99
C ARG A 106 11.77 -10.96 -15.27
N PRO A 107 12.55 -12.03 -15.03
CA PRO A 107 12.08 -13.40 -15.20
C PRO A 107 11.02 -13.77 -14.15
N GLU A 108 11.14 -13.29 -12.92
CA GLU A 108 10.26 -13.61 -11.80
C GLU A 108 10.16 -12.46 -10.79
N ILE A 109 9.19 -12.55 -9.91
CA ILE A 109 9.03 -11.67 -8.76
C ILE A 109 9.05 -12.45 -7.46
N ILE A 110 9.58 -11.82 -6.41
CA ILE A 110 9.57 -12.32 -5.04
C ILE A 110 8.77 -11.31 -4.21
N PRO A 111 7.45 -11.54 -4.05
CA PRO A 111 6.63 -10.70 -3.21
C PRO A 111 7.08 -10.76 -1.73
N TYR A 112 6.99 -9.65 -1.04
CA TYR A 112 6.98 -9.65 0.42
C TYR A 112 5.53 -9.83 0.88
N SER A 113 5.29 -10.72 1.84
CA SER A 113 3.97 -10.99 2.40
C SER A 113 4.05 -11.11 3.90
N SER A 114 3.04 -10.59 4.60
CA SER A 114 2.92 -10.69 6.06
C SER A 114 1.47 -10.80 6.53
N GLU A 115 1.27 -11.28 7.74
CA GLU A 115 0.00 -11.28 8.46
C GLU A 115 0.14 -10.39 9.69
N GLU A 116 -0.82 -9.47 9.90
CA GLU A 116 -0.87 -8.58 11.05
C GLU A 116 -2.23 -8.74 11.74
N LYS A 117 -2.24 -8.58 13.07
CA LYS A 117 -3.48 -8.48 13.84
C LYS A 117 -4.07 -7.10 13.66
N LEU A 118 -5.37 -7.05 13.37
CA LEU A 118 -6.11 -5.81 13.23
C LEU A 118 -6.93 -5.55 14.49
N GLY A 119 -6.79 -4.36 15.07
CA GLY A 119 -7.61 -3.89 16.18
C GLY A 119 -8.78 -3.05 15.72
N ILE A 120 -9.80 -2.89 16.57
CA ILE A 120 -10.90 -1.95 16.33
C ILE A 120 -10.32 -0.54 16.33
N ASN A 121 -10.75 0.29 15.38
CA ASN A 121 -10.26 1.65 15.10
C ASN A 121 -8.85 1.74 14.53
N ASP A 122 -8.20 0.64 14.20
CA ASP A 122 -6.96 0.71 13.42
C ASP A 122 -7.24 1.38 12.08
N ILE A 123 -6.27 2.19 11.65
CA ILE A 123 -6.30 2.85 10.35
C ILE A 123 -5.23 2.21 9.47
N ILE A 124 -5.61 1.87 8.25
CA ILE A 124 -4.73 1.29 7.24
C ILE A 124 -4.50 2.37 6.19
N VAL A 125 -3.24 2.63 5.85
CA VAL A 125 -2.88 3.54 4.76
C VAL A 125 -2.01 2.78 3.77
N LEU A 126 -2.42 2.79 2.49
CA LEU A 126 -1.61 2.32 1.37
C LEU A 126 -1.25 3.53 0.52
N CYS A 127 0.01 3.66 0.12
CA CYS A 127 0.43 4.80 -0.71
C CYS A 127 1.63 4.47 -1.61
N SER A 128 1.73 5.23 -2.72
CA SER A 128 2.90 5.25 -3.58
C SER A 128 4.01 6.14 -2.99
N ASP A 129 5.20 6.05 -3.56
CA ASP A 129 6.38 6.86 -3.24
C ASP A 129 6.15 8.35 -3.45
N GLY A 130 5.29 8.75 -4.40
CA GLY A 130 4.85 10.14 -4.57
C GLY A 130 4.20 10.75 -3.32
N LEU A 131 3.71 9.93 -2.35
CA LEU A 131 3.27 10.42 -1.05
C LEU A 131 4.37 10.31 0.00
N TRP A 132 4.83 9.09 0.33
CA TRP A 132 5.74 8.89 1.45
C TRP A 132 7.13 9.48 1.23
N GLY A 133 7.51 9.68 -0.04
CA GLY A 133 8.79 10.31 -0.40
C GLY A 133 8.87 11.80 -0.07
N VAL A 134 7.72 12.49 0.05
CA VAL A 134 7.65 13.94 0.27
C VAL A 134 6.89 14.34 1.54
N ILE A 135 6.01 13.47 2.06
CA ILE A 135 5.24 13.74 3.27
C ILE A 135 5.78 12.89 4.44
N PRO A 136 6.21 13.50 5.54
CA PRO A 136 6.63 12.78 6.73
C PRO A 136 5.51 11.91 7.32
N GLU A 137 5.87 10.76 7.89
CA GLU A 137 4.90 9.83 8.51
C GLU A 137 4.05 10.48 9.60
N THR A 138 4.60 11.46 10.34
CA THR A 138 3.86 12.25 11.34
C THR A 138 2.69 13.02 10.74
N LEU A 139 2.85 13.59 9.53
CA LEU A 139 1.76 14.27 8.83
C LEU A 139 0.77 13.29 8.19
N ILE A 140 1.24 12.12 7.73
CA ILE A 140 0.36 11.05 7.25
C ILE A 140 -0.52 10.58 8.42
N TRP A 141 0.10 10.36 9.59
CA TRP A 141 -0.62 9.97 10.81
C TRP A 141 -1.66 11.02 11.23
N ALA A 142 -1.25 12.29 11.33
CA ALA A 142 -2.15 13.37 11.76
C ALA A 142 -3.37 13.48 10.82
N ALA A 143 -3.15 13.46 9.51
CA ALA A 143 -4.25 13.54 8.55
C ALA A 143 -5.20 12.34 8.64
N ALA A 144 -4.65 11.11 8.73
CA ALA A 144 -5.44 9.88 8.74
C ALA A 144 -6.19 9.66 10.06
N SER A 145 -5.64 10.11 11.21
CA SER A 145 -6.27 9.95 12.52
C SER A 145 -7.37 10.99 12.79
N GLU A 146 -7.16 12.24 12.36
CA GLU A 146 -8.04 13.35 12.69
C GLU A 146 -9.22 13.52 11.73
N LEU A 147 -9.09 13.07 10.49
CA LEU A 147 -10.06 13.31 9.43
C LEU A 147 -10.77 12.02 8.98
N PRO A 148 -11.99 12.14 8.42
CA PRO A 148 -12.60 11.02 7.71
C PRO A 148 -11.69 10.51 6.59
N PRO A 149 -11.62 9.20 6.30
CA PRO A 149 -10.66 8.61 5.37
C PRO A 149 -10.56 9.30 4.02
N GLN A 150 -11.71 9.64 3.43
CA GLN A 150 -11.74 10.30 2.12
C GLN A 150 -11.21 11.74 2.16
N VAL A 151 -11.47 12.46 3.25
CA VAL A 151 -10.97 13.84 3.46
C VAL A 151 -9.46 13.80 3.70
N ALA A 152 -9.00 12.86 4.53
CA ALA A 152 -7.57 12.64 4.79
C ALA A 152 -6.81 12.33 3.49
N ALA A 153 -7.33 11.41 2.66
CA ALA A 153 -6.71 11.06 1.40
C ALA A 153 -6.55 12.29 0.48
N ARG A 154 -7.60 13.09 0.32
CA ARG A 154 -7.54 14.33 -0.48
C ARG A 154 -6.54 15.34 0.09
N LYS A 155 -6.53 15.53 1.41
CA LYS A 155 -5.59 16.43 2.09
C LYS A 155 -4.14 16.00 1.85
N LEU A 156 -3.84 14.71 1.98
CA LEU A 156 -2.49 14.17 1.75
C LEU A 156 -2.03 14.36 0.31
N ILE A 157 -2.90 14.11 -0.68
CA ILE A 157 -2.61 14.36 -2.10
C ILE A 157 -2.32 15.85 -2.33
N THR A 158 -3.12 16.75 -1.75
CA THR A 158 -2.90 18.19 -1.89
C THR A 158 -1.57 18.61 -1.26
N LEU A 159 -1.25 18.12 -0.07
CA LEU A 159 0.02 18.41 0.60
C LEU A 159 1.21 17.92 -0.25
N ALA A 160 1.14 16.70 -0.79
CA ALA A 160 2.21 16.16 -1.60
C ALA A 160 2.40 16.94 -2.92
N ASN A 161 1.32 17.32 -3.59
CA ASN A 161 1.39 18.18 -4.78
C ASN A 161 2.02 19.55 -4.47
N ASN A 162 1.69 20.14 -3.32
CA ASN A 162 2.25 21.43 -2.89
C ASN A 162 3.74 21.32 -2.46
N SER A 163 4.22 20.13 -2.14
CA SER A 163 5.61 19.84 -1.79
C SER A 163 6.48 19.57 -3.02
N GLN A 164 6.20 20.25 -4.15
CA GLN A 164 6.87 20.08 -5.45
C GLN A 164 6.61 18.74 -6.13
N GLY A 165 5.52 18.05 -5.78
CA GLY A 165 4.99 16.80 -6.30
C GLY A 165 5.76 16.18 -7.48
N PRO A 166 6.87 15.46 -7.26
CA PRO A 166 7.75 15.04 -8.36
C PRO A 166 7.20 13.83 -9.11
N ASP A 167 6.10 13.24 -8.62
CA ASP A 167 5.57 11.98 -9.13
C ASP A 167 4.05 11.87 -8.99
N ASN A 168 3.48 10.83 -9.58
CA ASN A 168 2.08 10.46 -9.42
C ASN A 168 1.82 9.99 -7.98
N ILE A 169 0.72 10.45 -7.39
CA ILE A 169 0.37 10.18 -6.01
C ILE A 169 -0.86 9.29 -5.96
N SER A 170 -0.72 8.14 -5.30
CA SER A 170 -1.83 7.26 -4.97
C SER A 170 -1.91 7.06 -3.47
N VAL A 171 -3.12 7.15 -2.89
CA VAL A 171 -3.35 6.88 -1.48
C VAL A 171 -4.71 6.24 -1.26
N ILE A 172 -4.75 5.22 -0.42
CA ILE A 172 -5.96 4.56 0.08
C ILE A 172 -5.90 4.62 1.59
N ILE A 173 -7.00 5.05 2.23
CA ILE A 173 -7.14 5.06 3.68
C ILE A 173 -8.40 4.28 4.04
N ALA A 174 -8.26 3.30 4.93
CA ALA A 174 -9.36 2.55 5.49
C ALA A 174 -9.29 2.57 7.01
N ARG A 175 -10.45 2.66 7.67
CA ARG A 175 -10.57 2.56 9.13
C ARG A 175 -11.34 1.31 9.48
N HIS A 176 -10.76 0.45 10.31
CA HIS A 176 -11.45 -0.73 10.81
C HIS A 176 -12.43 -0.31 11.90
N SER A 177 -13.72 -0.41 11.61
CA SER A 177 -14.78 -0.07 12.57
C SER A 177 -15.62 -1.31 12.87
N THR A 178 -16.21 -1.35 14.06
CA THR A 178 -17.22 -2.38 14.38
C THR A 178 -18.37 -2.30 13.37
N PRO A 179 -18.87 -3.41 12.84
CA PRO A 179 -20.05 -3.38 12.00
C PRO A 179 -21.19 -2.69 12.75
N ILE A 180 -21.81 -1.69 12.15
CA ILE A 180 -23.05 -1.12 12.67
C ILE A 180 -24.07 -2.26 12.58
N LYS A 181 -24.50 -2.81 13.74
CA LYS A 181 -25.67 -3.69 13.77
C LYS A 181 -26.81 -2.88 13.16
N LYS A 182 -27.30 -3.28 11.98
CA LYS A 182 -28.59 -2.78 11.50
C LYS A 182 -29.61 -3.13 12.57
N THR A 183 -30.13 -2.13 13.25
CA THR A 183 -31.29 -2.31 14.12
C THR A 183 -32.45 -2.61 13.22
N ASP A 184 -33.20 -3.68 13.52
CA ASP A 184 -34.39 -4.16 12.79
C ASP A 184 -35.58 -3.17 12.83
N SER A 185 -35.36 -1.87 12.83
CA SER A 185 -36.40 -0.83 12.94
C SER A 185 -36.93 -0.29 11.63
N ASP A 186 -36.47 -0.79 10.46
CA ASP A 186 -36.94 -0.30 9.15
C ASP A 186 -38.01 -1.16 8.49
N HIS A 187 -38.58 -2.17 9.20
CA HIS A 187 -39.68 -2.98 8.66
C HIS A 187 -41.08 -2.61 9.19
N ALA A 188 -41.23 -1.41 9.77
CA ALA A 188 -42.54 -1.01 10.33
C ALA A 188 -43.08 0.28 9.67
N LYS A 189 -43.12 0.38 8.35
CA LYS A 189 -43.94 1.40 7.65
C LYS A 189 -44.27 1.00 6.22
N ASP A 190 -44.93 -0.10 6.00
CA ASP A 190 -45.70 -0.29 4.77
C ASP A 190 -46.85 -1.27 5.05
N THR A 191 -47.77 -0.85 5.94
CA THR A 191 -49.11 -1.48 6.02
C THR A 191 -50.06 -0.45 6.57
N ILE A 192 -50.55 0.45 5.75
CA ILE A 192 -51.88 1.09 5.94
C ILE A 192 -52.42 1.48 4.55
N SER A 193 -53.50 0.77 4.20
CA SER A 193 -54.66 1.12 3.33
C SER A 193 -54.43 1.24 1.85
#